data_ef2e9a4a7782d3b2eeb7bc83ea0da548
#
_entry.id   ef2e9a4a7782d3b2eeb7bc83ea0da548
#
_cell.length_a   1.000
_cell.length_b   1.000
_cell.length_c   1.000
_cell.angle_alpha   90.00
_cell.angle_beta   90.00
_cell.angle_gamma   90.00
#
_symmetry.space_group_name_H-M   'P 1'
#
loop_
_entity.id
_entity.type
_entity.pdbx_description
1 polymer ?
#
loop_
_entity_poly.entity_id
_entity_poly.type
_entity_poly.pdbx_seq_one_letter_code
_entity_poly.pdbx_strand_id
1 'polypeptide(L)'
;MTRALAVEWGPHGVTVNAIAPGYMMTPDNMGNALRADPVQRARFADRTALRRWGQAHELDGAVIYLAGEAGAYCTGHTLVVDGGMTVKI
;
A
#
# COMPACT_ATOMS: atom_id res chain seq x y z
N MET A 1 -8.51 14.14 0.55
CA MET A 1 -9.53 13.70 1.52
C MET A 1 -8.92 13.24 2.84
N THR A 2 -7.92 12.39 2.82
CA THR A 2 -7.27 11.87 4.04
C THR A 2 -6.78 13.00 4.96
N ARG A 3 -6.07 13.98 4.42
CA ARG A 3 -5.55 15.09 5.21
C ARG A 3 -6.66 15.93 5.83
N ALA A 4 -7.70 16.22 5.05
CA ALA A 4 -8.81 17.04 5.53
C ALA A 4 -9.57 16.34 6.66
N LEU A 5 -9.83 15.04 6.53
CA LEU A 5 -10.49 14.26 7.57
C LEU A 5 -9.61 14.13 8.82
N ALA A 6 -8.31 14.00 8.62
CA ALA A 6 -7.38 13.91 9.76
C ALA A 6 -7.42 15.18 10.61
N VAL A 7 -7.47 16.34 9.96
CA VAL A 7 -7.55 17.63 10.66
C VAL A 7 -8.91 17.77 11.35
N GLU A 8 -9.98 17.41 10.66
CA GLU A 8 -11.34 17.56 11.18
C GLU A 8 -11.59 16.64 12.38
N TRP A 9 -11.12 15.40 12.31
CA TRP A 9 -11.41 14.38 13.32
C TRP A 9 -10.34 14.25 14.39
N GLY A 10 -9.18 14.86 14.17
CA GLY A 10 -8.07 14.80 15.14
C GLY A 10 -8.44 15.23 16.55
N PRO A 11 -9.20 16.34 16.74
CA PRO A 11 -9.60 16.75 18.08
C PRO A 11 -10.46 15.74 18.83
N HIS A 12 -11.06 14.79 18.11
CA HIS A 12 -11.87 13.73 18.71
C HIS A 12 -11.07 12.45 18.98
N GLY A 13 -9.74 12.49 18.81
CA GLY A 13 -8.89 11.33 19.03
C GLY A 13 -8.92 10.30 17.91
N VAL A 14 -9.35 10.70 16.72
CA VAL A 14 -9.45 9.81 15.56
C VAL A 14 -8.29 10.09 14.61
N THR A 15 -7.57 9.04 14.23
CA THR A 15 -6.54 9.14 13.19
C THR A 15 -7.11 8.69 11.84
N VAL A 16 -6.68 9.36 10.78
CA VAL A 16 -7.13 9.04 9.42
C VAL A 16 -5.89 8.95 8.52
N ASN A 17 -5.65 7.77 7.99
CA ASN A 17 -4.51 7.50 7.15
C ASN A 17 -4.94 6.71 5.91
N ALA A 18 -4.06 6.65 4.92
CA ALA A 18 -4.28 5.87 3.72
C ALA A 18 -3.08 4.98 3.46
N ILE A 19 -3.32 3.86 2.79
CA ILE A 19 -2.26 2.98 2.30
C ILE A 19 -2.34 2.99 0.79
N ALA A 20 -1.20 3.24 0.14
CA ALA A 20 -1.09 3.21 -1.32
C ALA A 20 -0.26 2.00 -1.72
N PRO A 21 -0.89 0.88 -2.05
CA PRO A 21 -0.16 -0.31 -2.48
C PRO A 21 0.28 -0.20 -3.93
N GLY A 22 1.35 -0.91 -4.29
CA GLY A 22 1.77 -1.07 -5.67
C GLY A 22 1.14 -2.29 -6.32
N TYR A 23 1.93 -3.00 -7.12
CA TYR A 23 1.47 -4.23 -7.76
C TYR A 23 1.45 -5.36 -6.75
N MET A 24 0.25 -5.79 -6.37
CA MET A 24 0.06 -6.81 -5.33
C MET A 24 -0.61 -8.04 -5.91
N MET A 25 -0.10 -9.20 -5.54
CA MET A 25 -0.74 -10.47 -5.87
C MET A 25 -1.78 -10.78 -4.79
N THR A 26 -3.03 -10.84 -5.20
CA THR A 26 -4.14 -11.18 -4.29
C THR A 26 -4.91 -12.35 -4.87
N PRO A 27 -5.66 -13.11 -4.06
CA PRO A 27 -6.47 -14.21 -4.59
C PRO A 27 -7.45 -13.76 -5.67
N ASP A 28 -8.07 -12.60 -5.50
CA ASP A 28 -9.04 -12.06 -6.46
C ASP A 28 -8.39 -11.71 -7.80
N ASN A 29 -7.09 -11.42 -7.77
CA ASN A 29 -6.37 -10.94 -8.94
C ASN A 29 -5.56 -12.02 -9.64
N MET A 30 -5.43 -13.20 -9.03
CA MET A 30 -4.60 -14.27 -9.60
C MET A 30 -5.12 -14.78 -10.93
N GLY A 31 -6.43 -14.66 -11.18
CA GLY A 31 -7.03 -15.01 -12.45
C GLY A 31 -7.01 -13.91 -13.49
N ASN A 32 -6.51 -12.73 -13.17
CA ASN A 32 -6.42 -11.62 -14.09
C ASN A 32 -5.38 -11.92 -15.16
N ALA A 33 -5.71 -11.66 -16.44
CA ALA A 33 -4.81 -11.95 -17.56
C ALA A 33 -3.45 -11.28 -17.41
N LEU A 34 -3.40 -10.08 -16.86
CA LEU A 34 -2.16 -9.34 -16.63
C LEU A 34 -1.22 -10.10 -15.69
N ARG A 35 -1.77 -10.76 -14.67
CA ARG A 35 -0.99 -11.51 -13.71
C ARG A 35 -0.72 -12.93 -14.17
N ALA A 36 -1.60 -13.48 -14.99
CA ALA A 36 -1.43 -14.83 -15.54
C ALA A 36 -0.40 -14.86 -16.66
N ASP A 37 -0.21 -13.74 -17.39
CA ASP A 37 0.76 -13.65 -18.46
C ASP A 37 2.16 -13.41 -17.90
N PRO A 38 3.09 -14.40 -18.02
CA PRO A 38 4.44 -14.26 -17.46
C PRO A 38 5.20 -13.04 -18.02
N VAL A 39 4.99 -12.70 -19.29
CA VAL A 39 5.69 -11.56 -19.90
C VAL A 39 5.22 -10.24 -19.29
N GLN A 40 3.91 -10.06 -19.16
CA GLN A 40 3.35 -8.86 -18.55
C GLN A 40 3.70 -8.77 -17.07
N ARG A 41 3.62 -9.90 -16.37
CA ARG A 41 3.96 -9.95 -14.95
C ARG A 41 5.40 -9.54 -14.72
N ALA A 42 6.34 -10.03 -15.52
CA ALA A 42 7.75 -9.67 -15.41
C ALA A 42 7.98 -8.19 -15.74
N ARG A 43 7.24 -7.67 -16.73
CA ARG A 43 7.35 -6.27 -17.14
C ARG A 43 6.92 -5.33 -15.99
N PHE A 44 5.84 -5.65 -15.30
CA PHE A 44 5.40 -4.86 -14.15
C PHE A 44 6.34 -5.01 -12.96
N ALA A 45 6.87 -6.22 -12.74
CA ALA A 45 7.86 -6.44 -11.67
C ALA A 45 9.10 -5.56 -11.87
N ASP A 46 9.54 -5.40 -13.11
CA ASP A 46 10.70 -4.57 -13.42
C ASP A 46 10.48 -3.09 -13.14
N ARG A 47 9.24 -2.65 -12.99
CA ARG A 47 8.93 -1.26 -12.63
C ARG A 47 9.13 -0.97 -11.16
N THR A 48 9.36 -1.98 -10.35
CA THR A 48 9.62 -1.80 -8.92
C THR A 48 11.11 -1.88 -8.64
N ALA A 49 11.56 -1.19 -7.60
CA ALA A 49 12.97 -1.26 -7.19
C ALA A 49 13.32 -2.66 -6.69
N LEU A 50 12.37 -3.34 -6.03
CA LEU A 50 12.58 -4.69 -5.53
C LEU A 50 12.43 -5.76 -6.62
N ARG A 51 11.99 -5.36 -7.80
CA ARG A 51 11.84 -6.21 -8.99
C ARG A 51 10.94 -7.41 -8.76
N ARG A 52 9.87 -7.20 -8.02
CA ARG A 52 8.86 -8.24 -7.78
C ARG A 52 7.53 -7.62 -7.44
N TRP A 53 6.48 -8.41 -7.59
CA TRP A 53 5.15 -8.08 -7.06
C TRP A 53 5.16 -8.27 -5.55
N GLY A 54 4.35 -7.49 -4.86
CA GLY A 54 4.12 -7.70 -3.44
C GLY A 54 3.14 -8.82 -3.20
N GLN A 55 3.25 -9.46 -2.04
CA GLN A 55 2.25 -10.41 -1.57
C GLN A 55 1.22 -9.69 -0.72
N ALA A 56 -0.04 -10.14 -0.76
CA ALA A 56 -1.10 -9.46 -0.02
C ALA A 56 -0.77 -9.30 1.47
N HIS A 57 -0.15 -10.31 2.08
CA HIS A 57 0.20 -10.26 3.50
C HIS A 57 1.26 -9.20 3.83
N GLU A 58 1.97 -8.69 2.83
CA GLU A 58 2.98 -7.67 3.06
C GLU A 58 2.37 -6.30 3.38
N LEU A 59 1.05 -6.16 3.26
CA LEU A 59 0.34 -4.97 3.71
C LEU A 59 -0.10 -5.07 5.17
N ASP A 60 -0.04 -6.25 5.76
CA ASP A 60 -0.56 -6.49 7.11
C ASP A 60 0.12 -5.61 8.15
N GLY A 61 1.44 -5.50 8.08
CA GLY A 61 2.19 -4.67 9.03
C GLY A 61 1.80 -3.19 8.96
N ALA A 62 1.52 -2.70 7.76
CA ALA A 62 1.09 -1.31 7.58
C ALA A 62 -0.27 -1.07 8.23
N VAL A 63 -1.21 -1.99 8.03
CA VAL A 63 -2.55 -1.89 8.63
C VAL A 63 -2.44 -1.96 10.16
N ILE A 64 -1.68 -2.91 10.68
CA ILE A 64 -1.51 -3.08 12.12
C ILE A 64 -0.88 -1.84 12.73
N TYR A 65 0.14 -1.29 12.09
CA TYR A 65 0.81 -0.08 12.59
C TYR A 65 -0.17 1.10 12.64
N LEU A 66 -0.87 1.35 11.54
CA LEU A 66 -1.74 2.53 11.43
C LEU A 66 -3.00 2.40 12.30
N ALA A 67 -3.50 1.19 12.51
CA ALA A 67 -4.70 0.95 13.28
C ALA A 67 -4.44 0.71 14.76
N GLY A 68 -3.19 0.42 15.14
CA GLY A 68 -2.84 0.05 16.51
C GLY A 68 -2.21 1.18 17.31
N GLU A 69 -1.85 0.87 18.54
CA GLU A 69 -1.24 1.80 19.48
C GLU A 69 0.08 2.38 18.96
N ALA A 70 0.85 1.57 18.22
CA ALA A 70 2.13 2.02 17.70
C ALA A 70 1.99 3.19 16.72
N GLY A 71 0.85 3.32 16.03
CA GLY A 71 0.57 4.41 15.13
C GLY A 71 -0.28 5.52 15.72
N ALA A 72 -0.40 5.60 17.03
CA ALA A 72 -1.33 6.52 17.71
C ALA A 72 -1.06 7.99 17.40
N TYR A 73 0.17 8.35 17.04
CA TYR A 73 0.52 9.74 16.71
C TYR A 73 0.63 9.97 15.20
N CYS A 74 0.22 8.99 14.39
CA CYS A 74 0.27 9.06 12.92
C CYS A 74 -1.13 9.36 12.38
N THR A 75 -1.28 10.51 11.74
CA THR A 75 -2.56 10.88 11.12
C THR A 75 -2.30 11.78 9.90
N GLY A 76 -3.19 11.74 8.93
CA GLY A 76 -3.06 12.51 7.70
C GLY A 76 -2.01 11.98 6.75
N HIS A 77 -1.51 10.78 6.97
CA HIS A 77 -0.39 10.20 6.22
C HIS A 77 -0.88 9.20 5.18
N THR A 78 -0.18 9.18 4.04
CA THR A 78 -0.34 8.11 3.05
C THR A 78 0.92 7.26 3.08
N LEU A 79 0.79 6.01 3.53
CA LEU A 79 1.90 5.07 3.60
C LEU A 79 1.98 4.31 2.29
N VAL A 80 3.06 4.51 1.55
CA VAL A 80 3.29 3.84 0.27
C VAL A 80 3.97 2.50 0.53
N VAL A 81 3.38 1.41 0.02
CA VAL A 81 3.90 0.06 0.14
C VAL A 81 3.90 -0.54 -1.27
N ASP A 82 4.94 -0.24 -2.04
CA ASP A 82 4.93 -0.50 -3.49
C ASP A 82 6.24 -1.09 -4.02
N GLY A 83 7.10 -1.56 -3.15
CA GLY A 83 8.39 -2.12 -3.59
C GLY A 83 9.31 -1.11 -4.26
N GLY A 84 9.07 0.17 -4.05
CA GLY A 84 9.87 1.23 -4.64
C GLY A 84 9.41 1.69 -6.02
N MET A 85 8.20 1.29 -6.44
CA MET A 85 7.69 1.66 -7.76
C MET A 85 7.66 3.18 -7.97
N THR A 86 7.23 3.94 -6.96
CA THR A 86 7.10 5.40 -7.09
C THR A 86 8.43 6.14 -7.04
N VAL A 87 9.50 5.50 -6.58
CA VAL A 87 10.83 6.12 -6.50
C VAL A 87 11.78 5.64 -7.58
N LYS A 88 11.40 4.60 -8.32
CA LYS A 88 12.21 4.09 -9.41
C LYS A 88 12.05 4.95 -10.65
N ILE A 89 13.16 5.36 -11.21
CA ILE A 89 13.20 6.18 -12.43
C ILE A 89 13.34 5.30 -13.67
#